data_5aa5124ae38440bcaced5322592ec285
#
_entry.id   5aa5124ae38440bcaced5322592ec285
#
_cell.length_a   1.000
_cell.length_b   1.000
_cell.length_c   1.000
_cell.angle_alpha   90.00
_cell.angle_beta   90.00
_cell.angle_gamma   90.00
#
_symmetry.space_group_name_H-M   'P 1'
#
loop_
_entity.id
_entity.type
_entity.pdbx_description
1 polymer ?
#
loop_
_entity_poly.entity_id
_entity_poly.type
_entity_poly.pdbx_seq_one_letter_code
_entity_poly.pdbx_strand_id
1 'polypeptide(L)'
;SNLLFIKRNKIFSPKDNCYIGTTFKFLKKKININFKNINLKDIHNFTEIILVGSGKGVTSVSRIEKINWKRKSLKIFKKVNHIYSKNCKLS
;
A
#
# COMPACT_ATOMS: atom_id res chain seq x y z
N SER A 1 -0.03 -7.37 -8.68
CA SER A 1 0.38 -6.42 -7.64
C SER A 1 -0.82 -5.81 -6.95
N ASN A 2 -0.67 -5.49 -5.69
CA ASN A 2 -1.72 -4.89 -4.89
C ASN A 2 -1.33 -3.47 -4.50
N LEU A 3 -2.34 -2.62 -4.32
CA LEU A 3 -2.09 -1.24 -3.91
C LEU A 3 -2.67 -0.98 -2.53
N LEU A 4 -1.92 -0.22 -1.74
CA LEU A 4 -2.38 0.27 -0.46
C LEU A 4 -2.43 1.80 -0.54
N PHE A 5 -3.52 2.36 -0.07
CA PHE A 5 -3.74 3.81 -0.04
C PHE A 5 -3.84 4.25 1.41
N ILE A 6 -3.08 5.27 1.77
CA ILE A 6 -2.98 5.71 3.16
C ILE A 6 -3.53 7.11 3.35
N LYS A 7 -4.40 7.26 4.35
CA LYS A 7 -4.99 8.53 4.73
C LYS A 7 -5.20 8.54 6.24
N ARG A 8 -4.69 9.58 6.91
CA ARG A 8 -4.84 9.73 8.36
C ARG A 8 -4.41 8.49 9.15
N ASN A 9 -3.27 7.92 8.78
CA ASN A 9 -2.71 6.72 9.41
C ASN A 9 -3.56 5.45 9.21
N LYS A 10 -4.57 5.50 8.35
CA LYS A 10 -5.38 4.34 8.00
C LYS A 10 -4.96 3.81 6.65
N ILE A 11 -4.99 2.50 6.51
CA ILE A 11 -4.56 1.80 5.30
C ILE A 11 -5.79 1.22 4.60
N PHE A 12 -5.93 1.54 3.31
CA PHE A 12 -7.06 1.07 2.51
C PHE A 12 -6.56 0.30 1.30
N SER A 13 -7.35 -0.64 0.84
CA SER A 13 -7.08 -1.38 -0.39
C SER A 13 -8.36 -1.41 -1.23
N PRO A 14 -8.24 -1.42 -2.57
CA PRO A 14 -9.42 -1.49 -3.41
C PRO A 14 -10.24 -2.74 -3.14
N LYS A 15 -11.55 -2.57 -3.04
CA LYS A 15 -12.46 -3.66 -2.76
C LYS A 15 -12.55 -4.67 -3.90
N ASP A 16 -12.40 -4.19 -5.14
CA ASP A 16 -12.51 -5.01 -6.34
C ASP A 16 -11.22 -5.69 -6.75
N ASN A 17 -10.29 -5.82 -5.83
CA ASN A 17 -9.01 -6.43 -6.11
C ASN A 17 -9.19 -7.93 -6.37
N CYS A 18 -9.10 -8.34 -7.63
CA CYS A 18 -9.33 -9.72 -8.02
C CYS A 18 -8.18 -10.66 -7.66
N TYR A 19 -7.00 -10.12 -7.50
CA TYR A 19 -5.82 -10.92 -7.20
C TYR A 19 -5.18 -10.49 -5.90
N ILE A 20 -4.98 -11.44 -5.02
CA ILE A 20 -4.31 -11.19 -3.73
C ILE A 20 -3.02 -12.02 -3.70
N GLY A 21 -1.89 -11.36 -3.81
CA GLY A 21 -0.58 -12.02 -3.79
C GLY A 21 -0.17 -12.46 -2.39
N THR A 22 0.88 -13.26 -2.33
CA THR A 22 1.38 -13.81 -1.06
C THR A 22 1.86 -12.72 -0.11
N THR A 23 2.55 -11.70 -0.64
CA THR A 23 3.03 -10.59 0.19
C THR A 23 1.87 -9.82 0.80
N PHE A 24 0.83 -9.58 0.01
CA PHE A 24 -0.36 -8.88 0.51
C PHE A 24 -1.04 -9.69 1.61
N LYS A 25 -1.18 -11.01 1.42
CA LYS A 25 -1.79 -11.88 2.43
C LYS A 25 -1.01 -11.83 3.74
N PHE A 26 0.32 -11.81 3.64
CA PHE A 26 1.17 -11.70 4.80
C PHE A 26 0.94 -10.37 5.54
N LEU A 27 0.94 -9.27 4.80
CA LEU A 27 0.74 -7.95 5.40
C LEU A 27 -0.66 -7.81 6.02
N LYS A 28 -1.67 -8.40 5.39
CA LYS A 28 -3.03 -8.37 5.90
C LYS A 28 -3.14 -8.96 7.30
N LYS A 29 -2.28 -9.93 7.61
CA LYS A 29 -2.25 -10.54 8.94
C LYS A 29 -1.54 -9.68 9.98
N LYS A 30 -0.69 -8.77 9.53
CA LYS A 30 0.16 -7.97 10.42
C LYS A 30 -0.34 -6.54 10.62
N ILE A 31 -1.08 -6.01 9.67
CA ILE A 31 -1.59 -4.66 9.73
C ILE A 31 -3.07 -4.64 9.40
N ASN A 32 -3.76 -3.62 9.88
CA ASN A 32 -5.19 -3.48 9.64
C ASN A 32 -5.41 -2.81 8.28
N ILE A 33 -5.91 -3.57 7.32
CA ILE A 33 -6.21 -3.07 5.98
C ILE A 33 -7.71 -3.01 5.81
N ASN A 34 -8.21 -1.82 5.45
CA ASN A 34 -9.62 -1.60 5.21
C ASN A 34 -9.91 -1.67 3.71
N PHE A 35 -10.90 -2.46 3.33
CA PHE A 35 -11.25 -2.59 1.92
C PHE A 35 -12.37 -1.62 1.59
N LYS A 36 -12.20 -0.85 0.51
CA LYS A 36 -13.23 0.09 0.05
C LYS A 36 -13.02 0.40 -1.43
N ASN A 37 -14.07 0.90 -2.06
CA ASN A 37 -13.96 1.38 -3.43
C ASN A 37 -13.15 2.67 -3.44
N ILE A 38 -12.15 2.73 -4.30
CA ILE A 38 -11.29 3.90 -4.40
C ILE A 38 -11.45 4.50 -5.79
N ASN A 39 -11.92 5.74 -5.83
CA ASN A 39 -12.12 6.47 -7.08
C ASN A 39 -10.94 7.40 -7.35
N LEU A 40 -10.71 7.70 -8.63
CA LEU A 40 -9.64 8.63 -9.01
C LEU A 40 -9.79 9.97 -8.30
N LYS A 41 -11.03 10.40 -8.08
CA LYS A 41 -11.30 11.66 -7.38
C LYS A 41 -10.81 11.67 -5.95
N ASP A 42 -10.76 10.50 -5.32
CA ASP A 42 -10.38 10.36 -3.92
C ASP A 42 -8.88 10.23 -3.73
N ILE A 43 -8.14 9.97 -4.81
CA ILE A 43 -6.70 9.71 -4.69
C ILE A 43 -5.94 10.90 -4.11
N HIS A 44 -6.38 12.11 -4.38
CA HIS A 44 -5.73 13.30 -3.83
C HIS A 44 -5.86 13.42 -2.31
N ASN A 45 -6.80 12.70 -1.72
CA ASN A 45 -6.97 12.69 -0.26
C ASN A 45 -5.98 11.77 0.44
N PHE A 46 -5.29 10.92 -0.31
CA PHE A 46 -4.32 10.00 0.26
C PHE A 46 -2.93 10.62 0.30
N THR A 47 -2.22 10.38 1.39
CA THR A 47 -0.87 10.93 1.58
C THR A 47 0.21 9.97 1.07
N GLU A 48 -0.11 8.67 0.98
CA GLU A 48 0.82 7.66 0.51
C GLU A 48 0.10 6.63 -0.32
N ILE A 49 0.82 6.07 -1.30
CA ILE A 49 0.36 4.91 -2.06
C ILE A 49 1.52 3.93 -2.05
N ILE A 50 1.23 2.69 -1.68
CA ILE A 50 2.23 1.64 -1.58
C ILE A 50 1.87 0.53 -2.55
N LEU A 51 2.85 0.15 -3.35
CA LEU A 51 2.71 -0.99 -4.27
C LEU A 51 3.25 -2.22 -3.57
N VAL A 52 2.42 -3.26 -3.50
CA VAL A 52 2.79 -4.53 -2.89
C VAL A 52 2.92 -5.56 -3.99
N GLY A 53 4.13 -6.04 -4.22
CA GLY A 53 4.39 -7.00 -5.29
C GLY A 53 4.88 -8.33 -4.76
N SER A 54 4.39 -9.41 -5.37
CA SER A 54 4.87 -10.75 -5.04
C SER A 54 6.33 -10.87 -5.47
N GLY A 55 7.20 -11.22 -4.54
CA GLY A 55 8.62 -11.37 -4.83
C GLY A 55 9.43 -10.08 -4.89
N LYS A 56 8.77 -8.92 -4.94
CA LYS A 56 9.47 -7.63 -4.96
C LYS A 56 9.27 -6.81 -3.69
N GLY A 57 8.41 -7.28 -2.80
CA GLY A 57 8.17 -6.60 -1.55
C GLY A 57 7.27 -5.38 -1.69
N VAL A 58 7.60 -4.32 -0.96
CA VAL A 58 6.77 -3.11 -0.94
C VAL A 58 7.57 -1.93 -1.50
N THR A 59 6.87 -1.08 -2.24
CA THR A 59 7.46 0.10 -2.86
C THR A 59 6.56 1.29 -2.64
N SER A 60 7.13 2.41 -2.20
CA SER A 60 6.37 3.65 -2.05
C SER A 60 6.29 4.36 -3.40
N VAL A 61 5.08 4.65 -3.85
CA VAL A 61 4.88 5.42 -5.08
C VAL A 61 5.19 6.87 -4.79
N SER A 62 6.12 7.47 -5.54
CA SER A 62 6.51 8.85 -5.31
C SER A 62 5.52 9.85 -5.92
N ARG A 63 5.02 9.55 -7.11
CA ARG A 63 4.05 10.41 -7.77
C ARG A 63 3.36 9.67 -8.90
N ILE A 64 2.20 10.20 -9.31
CA ILE A 64 1.46 9.71 -10.47
C ILE A 64 1.17 10.93 -11.34
N GLU A 65 1.92 11.08 -12.42
CA GLU A 65 1.85 12.28 -13.24
C GLU A 65 0.50 12.48 -13.92
N LYS A 66 -0.11 11.42 -14.40
CA LYS A 66 -1.39 11.51 -15.10
C LYS A 66 -2.50 12.19 -14.31
N ILE A 67 -2.46 12.06 -12.98
CA ILE A 67 -3.47 12.65 -12.12
C ILE A 67 -2.89 13.69 -11.18
N ASN A 68 -1.65 14.08 -11.43
CA ASN A 68 -0.96 15.10 -10.64
C ASN A 68 -0.97 14.81 -9.13
N TRP A 69 -0.74 13.54 -8.78
CA TRP A 69 -0.65 13.13 -7.38
C TRP A 69 0.81 13.02 -6.96
N LYS A 70 1.12 13.52 -5.79
CA LYS A 70 2.46 13.41 -5.19
C LYS A 70 2.37 12.87 -3.78
N ARG A 71 3.34 12.04 -3.44
CA ARG A 71 3.47 11.53 -2.07
C ARG A 71 3.73 12.66 -1.10
N LYS A 72 3.03 12.63 0.03
CA LYS A 72 3.19 13.64 1.08
C LYS A 72 3.86 13.11 2.34
N SER A 73 4.02 11.80 2.45
CA SER A 73 4.56 11.18 3.64
C SER A 73 5.18 9.83 3.29
N LEU A 74 6.10 9.38 4.12
CA LEU A 74 6.69 8.04 4.06
C LEU A 74 6.47 7.28 5.37
N LYS A 75 5.69 7.87 6.27
CA LYS A 75 5.53 7.34 7.63
C LYS A 75 5.01 5.91 7.64
N ILE A 76 3.92 5.67 6.94
CA ILE A 76 3.31 4.33 6.92
C ILE A 76 4.13 3.37 6.07
N PHE A 77 4.71 3.86 4.96
CA PHE A 77 5.58 3.03 4.15
C PHE A 77 6.75 2.48 4.98
N LYS A 78 7.39 3.32 5.79
CA LYS A 78 8.50 2.87 6.61
C LYS A 78 8.08 1.77 7.57
N LYS A 79 6.89 1.91 8.15
CA LYS A 79 6.33 0.91 9.06
C LYS A 79 6.05 -0.40 8.33
N VAL A 80 5.38 -0.32 7.18
CA VAL A 80 5.05 -1.51 6.39
C VAL A 80 6.30 -2.20 5.89
N ASN A 81 7.26 -1.43 5.39
CA ASN A 81 8.51 -1.97 4.89
C ASN A 81 9.31 -2.65 6.00
N HIS A 82 9.30 -2.08 7.18
CA HIS A 82 9.97 -2.68 8.33
C HIS A 82 9.36 -4.04 8.68
N ILE A 83 8.03 -4.11 8.71
CA ILE A 83 7.32 -5.37 8.99
C ILE A 83 7.67 -6.41 7.93
N TYR A 84 7.62 -6.00 6.66
CA TYR A 84 7.95 -6.91 5.56
C TYR A 84 9.40 -7.41 5.66
N SER A 85 10.35 -6.49 5.80
CA SER A 85 11.77 -6.83 5.83
C SER A 85 12.13 -7.73 7.02
N LYS A 86 11.56 -7.43 8.18
CA LYS A 86 11.83 -8.21 9.38
C LYS A 86 11.41 -9.66 9.24
N ASN A 87 10.30 -9.90 8.55
CA ASN A 87 9.73 -11.23 8.44
C ASN A 87 10.17 -12.00 7.20
N CYS A 88 10.74 -11.31 6.20
CA CYS A 88 11.21 -11.94 4.98
C CYS A 88 12.71 -12.20 4.96
N LYS A 89 13.41 -11.80 5.99
CA LYS A 89 14.87 -11.99 6.07
C LYS A 89 15.31 -13.44 6.14
N LEU A 90 14.40 -14.33 6.42
CA LEU A 90 14.73 -15.75 6.58
C LEU A 90 14.59 -16.56 5.30
N SER A 91 14.17 -15.92 4.25
CA SER A 91 14.02 -16.59 2.96
C SER A 91 15.32 -16.60 2.17
#